data_f80bc265c46852c1f2fb6f2567b31143
#
_entry.id   f80bc265c46852c1f2fb6f2567b31143
#
_cell.length_a   1.000
_cell.length_b   1.000
_cell.length_c   1.000
_cell.angle_alpha   90.00
_cell.angle_beta   90.00
_cell.angle_gamma   90.00
#
_symmetry.space_group_name_H-M   'P 1'
#
loop_
_entity.id
_entity.type
_entity.pdbx_description
1 polymer ?
#
loop_
_entity_poly.entity_id
_entity_poly.type
_entity_poly.pdbx_seq_one_letter_code
_entity_poly.pdbx_strand_id
1 'polypeptide(L)'
;MISNYSSINIHENKKKNSKLSSQILYGEKFTILKKYKDWYRIKTSYDKYEGYIKKKKFRKSNFKPTHKISSLKANIFLKPDRNSKIKMKLSFSSLLHVKSSKNEFLNFDKYWVRKSDVV
;
A
#
# COMPACT_ATOMS: atom_id res chain seq x y z
N MET A 1 2.12 -11.13 -4.35
CA MET A 1 1.04 -10.11 -4.38
C MET A 1 1.57 -8.76 -3.96
N ILE A 2 0.91 -7.70 -4.38
CA ILE A 2 1.21 -6.32 -3.97
C ILE A 2 -0.05 -5.69 -3.41
N SER A 3 0.09 -4.94 -2.32
CA SER A 3 -1.02 -4.16 -1.79
C SER A 3 -1.23 -2.89 -2.61
N ASN A 4 -2.47 -2.65 -3.02
CA ASN A 4 -2.96 -1.39 -3.59
C ASN A 4 -3.93 -0.69 -2.64
N TYR A 5 -3.91 -1.07 -1.38
CA TYR A 5 -4.67 -0.43 -0.30
C TYR A 5 -3.75 0.45 0.52
N SER A 6 -4.28 1.52 1.11
CA SER A 6 -3.48 2.44 1.93
C SER A 6 -2.80 1.72 3.08
N SER A 7 -3.51 0.79 3.72
CA SER A 7 -2.94 -0.12 4.70
C SER A 7 -3.85 -1.34 4.86
N ILE A 8 -3.26 -2.46 5.26
CA ILE A 8 -3.98 -3.69 5.56
C ILE A 8 -3.48 -4.20 6.91
N ASN A 9 -4.39 -4.43 7.84
CA ASN A 9 -4.06 -4.97 9.14
C ASN A 9 -3.69 -6.45 9.05
N ILE A 10 -2.59 -6.84 9.69
CA ILE A 10 -2.20 -8.24 9.85
C ILE A 10 -2.62 -8.68 11.25
N HIS A 11 -3.42 -9.73 11.32
CA HIS A 11 -3.93 -10.30 12.55
C HIS A 11 -3.13 -11.54 12.96
N GLU A 12 -3.04 -11.80 14.26
CA GLU A 12 -2.39 -13.02 14.76
C GLU A 12 -3.20 -14.28 14.46
N ASN A 13 -4.53 -14.16 14.41
CA ASN A 13 -5.45 -15.27 14.17
C ASN A 13 -6.49 -14.89 13.10
N LYS A 14 -7.21 -15.90 12.60
CA LYS A 14 -8.29 -15.71 11.63
C LYS A 14 -9.57 -15.20 12.28
N LYS A 15 -9.47 -14.14 13.07
CA LYS A 15 -10.60 -13.52 13.77
C LYS A 15 -10.49 -12.01 13.67
N LYS A 16 -11.61 -11.37 13.36
CA LYS A 16 -11.69 -9.91 13.18
C LYS A 16 -11.21 -9.13 14.40
N ASN A 17 -11.46 -9.64 15.59
CA ASN A 17 -11.08 -9.02 16.86
C ASN A 17 -9.81 -9.61 17.46
N SER A 18 -9.07 -10.42 16.71
CA SER A 18 -7.78 -10.90 17.20
C SER A 18 -6.75 -9.76 17.19
N LYS A 19 -5.69 -9.93 17.96
CA LYS A 19 -4.63 -8.94 18.10
C LYS A 19 -4.03 -8.59 16.74
N LEU A 20 -3.86 -7.30 16.49
CA LEU A 20 -3.14 -6.80 15.34
C LEU A 20 -1.65 -6.83 15.63
N SER A 21 -0.89 -7.45 14.74
CA SER A 21 0.53 -7.62 14.94
C SER A 21 1.37 -6.72 14.04
N SER A 22 0.83 -6.29 12.89
CA SER A 22 1.52 -5.44 11.94
C SER A 22 0.55 -4.93 10.89
N GLN A 23 1.09 -4.24 9.86
CA GLN A 23 0.33 -3.76 8.71
C GLN A 23 1.13 -3.96 7.43
N ILE A 24 0.40 -4.12 6.32
CA ILE A 24 0.97 -4.05 4.97
C ILE A 24 0.61 -2.67 4.42
N LEU A 25 1.62 -1.92 3.99
CA LEU A 25 1.44 -0.59 3.41
C LEU A 25 1.28 -0.67 1.90
N TYR A 26 0.81 0.43 1.30
CA TYR A 26 0.65 0.55 -0.14
C TYR A 26 1.97 0.20 -0.87
N GLY A 27 1.87 -0.62 -1.89
CA GLY A 27 3.02 -1.04 -2.70
C GLY A 27 3.88 -2.15 -2.10
N GLU A 28 3.65 -2.54 -0.87
CA GLU A 28 4.42 -3.62 -0.26
C GLU A 28 4.03 -4.99 -0.81
N LYS A 29 5.03 -5.85 -0.94
CA LYS A 29 4.87 -7.21 -1.45
C LYS A 29 4.65 -8.21 -0.33
N PHE A 30 3.86 -9.23 -0.62
CA PHE A 30 3.63 -10.35 0.28
C PHE A 30 3.27 -11.60 -0.52
N THR A 31 3.43 -12.76 0.12
CA THR A 31 3.06 -14.05 -0.47
C THR A 31 1.87 -14.62 0.29
N ILE A 32 0.89 -15.15 -0.44
CA ILE A 32 -0.22 -15.88 0.15
C ILE A 32 0.25 -17.31 0.36
N LEU A 33 0.35 -17.74 1.62
CA LEU A 33 0.79 -19.08 2.00
C LEU A 33 -0.35 -20.08 1.99
N LYS A 34 -1.53 -19.66 2.44
CA LYS A 34 -2.72 -20.51 2.50
C LYS A 34 -3.98 -19.67 2.39
N LYS A 35 -4.99 -20.22 1.68
CA LYS A 35 -6.30 -19.57 1.51
C LYS A 35 -7.34 -20.28 2.38
N TYR A 36 -8.09 -19.49 3.14
CA TYR A 36 -9.25 -19.93 3.90
C TYR A 36 -10.49 -19.26 3.32
N LYS A 37 -11.67 -19.52 3.87
CA LYS A 37 -12.92 -18.94 3.37
C LYS A 37 -12.88 -17.40 3.35
N ASP A 38 -12.54 -16.79 4.47
CA ASP A 38 -12.58 -15.32 4.63
C ASP A 38 -11.22 -14.71 4.94
N TRP A 39 -10.16 -15.51 4.97
CA TRP A 39 -8.83 -15.08 5.37
C TRP A 39 -7.75 -15.65 4.47
N TYR A 40 -6.64 -14.93 4.38
CA TYR A 40 -5.38 -15.44 3.83
C TYR A 40 -4.33 -15.49 4.92
N ARG A 41 -3.60 -16.58 5.00
CA ARG A 41 -2.32 -16.57 5.71
C ARG A 41 -1.27 -16.05 4.76
N ILE A 42 -0.50 -15.04 5.19
CA ILE A 42 0.47 -14.35 4.36
C ILE A 42 1.84 -14.27 5.02
N LYS A 43 2.83 -14.00 4.20
CA LYS A 43 4.20 -13.71 4.62
C LYS A 43 4.65 -12.45 3.89
N THR A 44 5.08 -11.44 4.64
CA THR A 44 5.58 -10.20 4.06
C THR A 44 6.96 -10.41 3.46
N SER A 45 7.24 -9.75 2.33
CA SER A 45 8.52 -9.91 1.65
C SER A 45 9.65 -9.17 2.34
N TYR A 46 9.35 -8.03 2.95
CA TYR A 46 10.35 -7.17 3.57
C TYR A 46 10.98 -7.80 4.83
N ASP A 47 10.17 -8.16 5.80
CA ASP A 47 10.62 -8.64 7.11
C ASP A 47 10.25 -10.09 7.40
N LYS A 48 9.72 -10.81 6.40
CA LYS A 48 9.33 -12.23 6.51
C LYS A 48 8.31 -12.50 7.62
N TYR A 49 7.51 -11.51 7.94
CA TYR A 49 6.48 -11.63 8.97
C TYR A 49 5.30 -12.44 8.47
N GLU A 50 4.81 -13.39 9.28
CA GLU A 50 3.65 -14.22 8.95
C GLU A 50 2.45 -13.84 9.81
N GLY A 51 1.27 -13.84 9.20
CA GLY A 51 0.02 -13.56 9.91
C GLY A 51 -1.17 -13.72 8.97
N TYR A 52 -2.32 -13.22 9.40
CA TYR A 52 -3.57 -13.38 8.68
C TYR A 52 -4.13 -12.02 8.29
N ILE A 53 -4.61 -11.94 7.05
CA ILE A 53 -5.33 -10.77 6.55
C ILE A 53 -6.71 -11.19 6.05
N LYS A 54 -7.66 -10.27 6.12
CA LYS A 54 -8.97 -10.48 5.52
C LYS A 54 -8.84 -10.61 4.01
N LYS A 55 -9.63 -11.49 3.44
CA LYS A 55 -9.64 -11.76 2.01
C LYS A 55 -10.02 -10.50 1.23
N LYS A 56 -9.16 -10.12 0.27
CA LYS A 56 -9.32 -8.97 -0.62
C LYS A 56 -8.76 -9.31 -1.99
N LYS A 57 -9.08 -8.49 -2.97
CA LYS A 57 -8.47 -8.61 -4.31
C LYS A 57 -7.12 -7.90 -4.32
N PHE A 58 -6.11 -8.57 -4.84
CA PHE A 58 -4.76 -8.05 -4.95
C PHE A 58 -4.22 -8.18 -6.37
N ARG A 59 -3.27 -7.30 -6.71
CA ARG A 59 -2.57 -7.38 -7.98
C ARG A 59 -1.42 -8.38 -7.90
N LYS A 60 -1.30 -9.24 -8.91
CA LYS A 60 -0.07 -9.97 -9.20
C LYS A 60 0.94 -8.96 -9.74
N SER A 61 2.21 -9.18 -9.45
CA SER A 61 3.11 -8.08 -9.62
C SER A 61 4.44 -8.37 -10.29
N ASN A 62 4.71 -7.54 -11.30
CA ASN A 62 6.05 -7.12 -11.68
C ASN A 62 6.36 -5.70 -11.17
N PHE A 63 5.75 -5.29 -10.10
CA PHE A 63 5.87 -3.95 -9.54
C PHE A 63 7.28 -3.72 -9.00
N LYS A 64 7.94 -2.69 -9.53
CA LYS A 64 9.23 -2.23 -9.02
C LYS A 64 9.04 -0.82 -8.49
N PRO A 65 9.12 -0.62 -7.17
CA PRO A 65 8.97 0.72 -6.63
C PRO A 65 10.12 1.62 -7.08
N THR A 66 9.78 2.84 -7.47
CA THR A 66 10.74 3.88 -7.84
C THR A 66 10.89 4.93 -6.77
N HIS A 67 9.85 5.11 -5.96
CA HIS A 67 9.77 6.12 -4.91
C HIS A 67 9.10 5.55 -3.67
N LYS A 68 9.33 6.22 -2.55
CA LYS A 68 8.58 5.93 -1.33
C LYS A 68 8.11 7.22 -0.68
N ILE A 69 7.03 7.14 0.09
CA ILE A 69 6.52 8.27 0.86
C ILE A 69 7.51 8.60 1.96
N SER A 70 7.98 9.85 1.97
CA SER A 70 8.93 10.36 2.96
C SER A 70 8.26 11.23 4.03
N SER A 71 7.06 11.73 3.77
CA SER A 71 6.26 12.42 4.77
C SER A 71 5.58 11.45 5.71
N LEU A 72 5.18 11.89 6.91
CA LEU A 72 4.42 11.04 7.84
C LEU A 72 3.13 10.56 7.20
N LYS A 73 2.42 11.48 6.55
CA LYS A 73 1.24 11.18 5.73
C LYS A 73 1.24 12.06 4.49
N ALA A 74 1.01 11.45 3.34
CA ALA A 74 0.92 12.16 2.07
C ALA A 74 -0.52 12.09 1.55
N ASN A 75 -1.05 13.23 1.12
CA ASN A 75 -2.33 13.29 0.44
C ASN A 75 -2.18 12.78 -0.99
N ILE A 76 -3.08 11.93 -1.41
CA ILE A 76 -3.12 11.37 -2.76
C ILE A 76 -4.30 11.96 -3.51
N PHE A 77 -4.01 12.59 -4.64
CA PHE A 77 -4.96 13.39 -5.41
C PHE A 77 -5.45 12.63 -6.66
N LEU A 78 -6.67 12.93 -7.06
CA LEU A 78 -7.23 12.39 -8.31
C LEU A 78 -6.66 13.06 -9.55
N LYS A 79 -6.26 14.34 -9.44
CA LYS A 79 -5.68 15.14 -10.52
C LYS A 79 -4.41 15.83 -10.04
N PRO A 80 -3.49 16.22 -10.95
CA PRO A 80 -2.28 16.95 -10.58
C PRO A 80 -2.57 18.43 -10.28
N ASP A 81 -3.37 18.68 -9.28
CA ASP A 81 -3.87 20.00 -8.90
C ASP A 81 -4.07 20.02 -7.39
N ARG A 82 -3.59 21.08 -6.73
CA ARG A 82 -3.76 21.29 -5.28
C ARG A 82 -5.22 21.33 -4.84
N ASN A 83 -6.11 21.75 -5.72
CA ASN A 83 -7.54 21.85 -5.46
C ASN A 83 -8.28 20.56 -5.82
N SER A 84 -7.59 19.54 -6.29
CA SER A 84 -8.17 18.26 -6.61
C SER A 84 -8.65 17.55 -5.35
N LYS A 85 -9.65 16.69 -5.54
CA LYS A 85 -10.14 15.81 -4.48
C LYS A 85 -9.04 14.87 -4.02
N ILE A 86 -8.95 14.68 -2.71
CA ILE A 86 -8.05 13.71 -2.08
C ILE A 86 -8.74 12.36 -2.06
N LYS A 87 -8.10 11.36 -2.66
CA LYS A 87 -8.61 9.99 -2.72
C LYS A 87 -8.32 9.21 -1.44
N MET A 88 -7.12 9.38 -0.91
CA MET A 88 -6.64 8.65 0.26
C MET A 88 -5.41 9.35 0.82
N LYS A 89 -4.94 8.88 1.96
CA LYS A 89 -3.65 9.28 2.53
C LYS A 89 -2.76 8.06 2.63
N LEU A 90 -1.49 8.22 2.27
CA LEU A 90 -0.49 7.17 2.39
C LEU A 90 0.51 7.50 3.48
N SER A 91 0.85 6.48 4.26
CA SER A 91 1.79 6.61 5.37
C SER A 91 3.23 6.58 4.91
N PHE A 92 4.12 7.09 5.75
CA PHE A 92 5.56 6.98 5.59
C PHE A 92 5.97 5.55 5.21
N SER A 93 6.88 5.43 4.28
CA SER A 93 7.41 4.16 3.73
C SER A 93 6.50 3.41 2.76
N SER A 94 5.29 3.91 2.46
CA SER A 94 4.51 3.36 1.35
C SER A 94 5.30 3.46 0.06
N LEU A 95 5.19 2.44 -0.80
CA LEU A 95 6.01 2.32 -2.01
C LEU A 95 5.19 2.66 -3.26
N LEU A 96 5.79 3.43 -4.17
CA LEU A 96 5.14 3.88 -5.38
C LEU A 96 5.98 3.55 -6.61
N HIS A 97 5.29 3.18 -7.69
CA HIS A 97 5.88 3.11 -9.02
C HIS A 97 5.44 4.34 -9.81
N VAL A 98 6.32 5.32 -9.90
CA VAL A 98 6.04 6.59 -10.58
C VAL A 98 6.20 6.41 -12.09
N LYS A 99 5.20 6.85 -12.85
CA LYS A 99 5.16 6.73 -14.30
C LYS A 99 5.52 8.03 -15.01
N SER A 100 5.11 9.17 -14.46
CA SER A 100 5.28 10.48 -15.10
C SER A 100 5.23 11.59 -14.06
N SER A 101 5.52 12.79 -14.48
CA SER A 101 5.42 13.97 -13.64
C SER A 101 4.70 15.10 -14.37
N LYS A 102 4.02 15.95 -13.59
CA LYS A 102 3.40 17.16 -14.10
C LYS A 102 3.50 18.24 -13.03
N ASN A 103 4.24 19.32 -13.33
CA ASN A 103 4.51 20.40 -12.37
C ASN A 103 5.10 19.83 -11.06
N GLU A 104 4.46 20.08 -9.92
CA GLU A 104 4.91 19.61 -8.61
C GLU A 104 4.38 18.23 -8.23
N PHE A 105 3.74 17.52 -9.17
CA PHE A 105 3.09 16.25 -8.93
C PHE A 105 3.76 15.09 -9.68
N LEU A 106 3.72 13.90 -9.06
CA LEU A 106 4.12 12.64 -9.66
C LEU A 106 2.91 11.74 -9.82
N ASN A 107 2.84 11.05 -10.95
CA ASN A 107 1.76 10.10 -11.25
C ASN A 107 2.17 8.68 -10.85
N PHE A 108 1.31 8.01 -10.12
CA PHE A 108 1.39 6.58 -9.85
C PHE A 108 -0.01 5.98 -9.92
N ASP A 109 -0.14 4.80 -10.50
CA ASP A 109 -1.45 4.19 -10.77
C ASP A 109 -2.38 5.19 -11.46
N LYS A 110 -3.53 5.46 -10.89
CA LYS A 110 -4.49 6.46 -11.40
C LYS A 110 -4.41 7.79 -10.65
N TYR A 111 -3.40 7.98 -9.82
CA TYR A 111 -3.37 9.03 -8.81
C TYR A 111 -2.13 9.89 -8.92
N TRP A 112 -2.13 10.95 -8.12
CA TRP A 112 -1.06 11.94 -8.09
C TRP A 112 -0.63 12.22 -6.64
N VAL A 113 0.67 12.39 -6.46
CA VAL A 113 1.27 12.76 -5.17
C VAL A 113 2.22 13.94 -5.39
N ARG A 114 2.35 14.82 -4.39
CA ARG A 114 3.30 15.92 -4.49
C ARG A 114 4.73 15.40 -4.41
N LYS A 115 5.61 15.98 -5.24
CA LYS A 115 7.05 15.66 -5.23
C LYS A 115 7.67 15.82 -3.86
N SER A 116 7.20 16.81 -3.07
CA SER A 116 7.70 17.09 -1.73
C SER A 116 7.40 15.99 -0.71
N ASP A 117 6.47 15.09 -1.00
CA ASP A 117 6.07 14.00 -0.10
C ASP A 117 6.78 12.68 -0.37
N VAL A 118 7.69 12.63 -1.35
CA VAL A 118 8.35 11.38 -1.77
C VAL A 118 9.85 11.54 -1.92
N VAL A 119 10.52 10.42 -1.89
CA VAL A 119 11.95 10.32 -2.18
C VAL A 119 12.23 9.18 -3.16
#